data_7e9612cc495e53acdf2f1f68f08b12e7
#
_entry.id   7e9612cc495e53acdf2f1f68f08b12e7
#
_cell.length_a   1.000
_cell.length_b   1.000
_cell.length_c   1.000
_cell.angle_alpha   90.00
_cell.angle_beta   90.00
_cell.angle_gamma   90.00
#
_symmetry.space_group_name_H-M   'P 1'
#
loop_
_entity.id
_entity.type
_entity.pdbx_description
1 polymer ?
#
loop_
_entity_poly.entity_id
_entity_poly.type
_entity_poly.pdbx_seq_one_letter_code
_entity_poly.pdbx_strand_id
1 'polypeptide(L)'
;IIIIVIVIINAIVSFIQEKKADAAIDELNKMFTTNNYVIRNGIKQLVDVRNIVIGDIIELEAGDYISADCRIISSEKLEVNESTLTGESKSIKKDNEIITEEKELYERKNMVFAGCNVTNGHALVLVVATGMNTELGKIATSLIDKESDLTPLQKKVNQISKVLTYIILGIIIVMMIIGLLMKNDFFDILMLSISLAVAAIPEGMSSVITIILSVGMT
;
A
#
# COMPACT_ATOMS: atom_id res chain seq x y z
N ILE A 1 7.92 -23.37 32.91
CA ILE A 1 9.15 -23.05 32.15
C ILE A 1 9.01 -23.47 30.70
N ILE A 2 8.60 -24.70 30.36
CA ILE A 2 8.50 -25.21 28.98
C ILE A 2 7.52 -24.36 28.13
N ILE A 3 6.36 -24.00 28.68
CA ILE A 3 5.36 -23.18 27.95
C ILE A 3 5.92 -21.80 27.60
N ILE A 4 6.63 -21.17 28.51
CA ILE A 4 7.28 -19.87 28.27
C ILE A 4 8.31 -19.97 27.15
N VAL A 5 9.10 -21.04 27.13
CA VAL A 5 10.09 -21.28 26.08
C VAL A 5 9.42 -21.46 24.72
N ILE A 6 8.33 -22.22 24.64
CA ILE A 6 7.57 -22.42 23.41
C ILE A 6 6.98 -21.10 22.91
N VAL A 7 6.38 -20.28 23.78
CA VAL A 7 5.82 -18.97 23.42
C VAL A 7 6.90 -18.03 22.88
N ILE A 8 8.08 -18.00 23.52
CA ILE A 8 9.20 -17.19 23.04
C ILE A 8 9.70 -17.68 21.68
N ILE A 9 9.82 -18.99 21.48
CA ILE A 9 10.24 -19.55 20.18
C ILE A 9 9.22 -19.18 19.09
N ASN A 10 7.91 -19.32 19.34
CA ASN A 10 6.87 -18.95 18.40
C ASN A 10 6.92 -17.46 18.07
N ALA A 11 7.08 -16.59 19.07
CA ALA A 11 7.20 -15.14 18.85
C ALA A 11 8.41 -14.79 17.98
N ILE A 12 9.54 -15.44 18.20
CA ILE A 12 10.76 -15.24 17.39
C ILE A 12 10.52 -15.73 15.93
N VAL A 13 9.93 -16.89 15.76
CA VAL A 13 9.65 -17.46 14.44
C VAL A 13 8.67 -16.56 13.67
N SER A 14 7.59 -16.11 14.31
CA SER A 14 6.60 -15.18 13.73
C SER A 14 7.26 -13.85 13.32
N PHE A 15 8.09 -13.28 14.17
CA PHE A 15 8.83 -12.05 13.87
C PHE A 15 9.79 -12.20 12.67
N ILE A 16 10.48 -13.35 12.57
CA ILE A 16 11.36 -13.61 11.43
C ILE A 16 10.57 -13.79 10.14
N GLN A 17 9.41 -14.46 10.19
CA GLN A 17 8.53 -14.63 9.04
C GLN A 17 7.96 -13.29 8.56
N GLU A 18 7.51 -12.44 9.48
CA GLU A 18 7.00 -11.08 9.17
C GLU A 18 8.08 -10.22 8.52
N LYS A 19 9.29 -10.17 9.08
CA LYS A 19 10.42 -9.46 8.45
C LYS A 19 10.78 -9.98 7.05
N LYS A 20 10.68 -11.28 6.81
CA LYS A 20 10.93 -11.84 5.46
C LYS A 20 9.83 -11.45 4.48
N ALA A 21 8.57 -11.40 4.92
CA ALA A 21 7.45 -10.96 4.10
C ALA A 21 7.59 -9.47 3.73
N ASP A 22 7.90 -8.61 4.69
CA ASP A 22 8.13 -7.18 4.45
C ASP A 22 9.31 -6.94 3.49
N ALA A 23 10.42 -7.66 3.67
CA ALA A 23 11.58 -7.56 2.78
C ALA A 23 11.25 -7.98 1.34
N ALA A 24 10.41 -9.01 1.14
CA ALA A 24 9.98 -9.42 -0.19
C ALA A 24 9.07 -8.38 -0.86
N ILE A 25 8.19 -7.72 -0.09
CA ILE A 25 7.37 -6.61 -0.58
C ILE A 25 8.24 -5.41 -0.95
N ASP A 26 9.24 -5.08 -0.13
CA ASP A 26 10.19 -4.00 -0.42
C ASP A 26 11.02 -4.26 -1.68
N GLU A 27 11.41 -5.50 -1.93
CA GLU A 27 12.14 -5.90 -3.12
C GLU A 27 11.28 -5.79 -4.38
N LEU A 28 10.00 -6.21 -4.31
CA LEU A 28 9.02 -5.99 -5.37
C LEU A 28 8.81 -4.50 -5.64
N ASN A 29 8.63 -3.68 -4.62
CA ASN A 29 8.46 -2.24 -4.76
C ASN A 29 9.68 -1.56 -5.41
N LYS A 30 10.89 -2.04 -5.16
CA LYS A 30 12.11 -1.54 -5.81
C LYS A 30 12.16 -1.88 -7.31
N MET A 31 11.57 -2.98 -7.74
CA MET A 31 11.50 -3.34 -9.16
C MET A 31 10.59 -2.41 -9.98
N PHE A 32 9.64 -1.73 -9.31
CA PHE A 32 8.73 -0.77 -9.92
C PHE A 32 9.18 0.69 -9.74
N THR A 33 10.39 0.96 -9.23
CA THR A 33 10.92 2.32 -9.11
C THR A 33 11.22 2.87 -10.49
N THR A 34 10.40 3.82 -10.90
CA THR A 34 10.61 4.59 -12.11
C THR A 34 11.61 5.70 -11.81
N ASN A 35 12.56 5.93 -12.69
CA ASN A 35 13.50 7.05 -12.62
C ASN A 35 13.13 8.07 -13.70
N ASN A 36 13.29 9.35 -13.43
CA ASN A 36 13.12 10.40 -14.41
C ASN A 36 14.42 11.17 -14.60
N TYR A 37 14.62 11.70 -15.80
CA TYR A 37 15.71 12.63 -16.07
C TYR A 37 15.36 14.02 -15.55
N VAL A 38 16.11 14.48 -14.56
CA VAL A 38 15.92 15.79 -13.91
C VAL A 38 17.12 16.69 -14.23
N ILE A 39 16.85 17.95 -14.52
CA ILE A 39 17.88 18.97 -14.77
C ILE A 39 18.01 19.81 -13.51
N ARG A 40 19.11 19.67 -12.79
CA ARG A 40 19.49 20.47 -11.63
C ARG A 40 20.80 21.18 -11.89
N ASN A 41 20.84 22.50 -11.65
CA ASN A 41 22.04 23.34 -11.92
C ASN A 41 22.57 23.20 -13.36
N GLY A 42 21.68 22.99 -14.34
CA GLY A 42 22.06 22.82 -15.74
C GLY A 42 22.61 21.41 -16.09
N ILE A 43 22.64 20.49 -15.15
CA ILE A 43 23.12 19.12 -15.35
C ILE A 43 21.96 18.14 -15.38
N LYS A 44 21.84 17.37 -16.46
CA LYS A 44 20.88 16.27 -16.59
C LYS A 44 21.36 15.07 -15.76
N GLN A 45 20.54 14.59 -14.85
CA GLN A 45 20.82 13.46 -13.98
C GLN A 45 19.60 12.56 -13.83
N LEU A 46 19.84 11.27 -13.69
CA LEU A 46 18.77 10.29 -13.43
C LEU A 46 18.44 10.29 -11.94
N VAL A 47 17.20 10.58 -11.59
CA VAL A 47 16.73 10.71 -10.20
C VAL A 47 15.58 9.75 -9.97
N ASP A 48 15.63 9.03 -8.86
CA ASP A 48 14.51 8.20 -8.37
C ASP A 48 13.29 9.09 -8.10
N VAL A 49 12.11 8.65 -8.54
CA VAL A 49 10.82 9.34 -8.38
C VAL A 49 10.59 9.82 -6.94
N ARG A 50 11.04 9.07 -5.95
CA ARG A 50 10.93 9.41 -4.53
C ARG A 50 11.75 10.64 -4.10
N ASN A 51 12.73 11.00 -4.91
CA ASN A 51 13.64 12.13 -4.66
C ASN A 51 13.33 13.37 -5.53
N ILE A 52 12.22 13.34 -6.28
CA ILE A 52 11.75 14.47 -7.07
C ILE A 52 11.08 15.47 -6.12
N VAL A 53 11.42 16.74 -6.27
CA VAL A 53 10.91 17.83 -5.44
C VAL A 53 10.27 18.93 -6.30
N ILE A 54 9.43 19.74 -5.69
CA ILE A 54 8.85 20.91 -6.34
C ILE A 54 9.97 21.85 -6.75
N GLY A 55 9.92 22.32 -8.00
CA GLY A 55 10.95 23.17 -8.61
C GLY A 55 11.94 22.42 -9.47
N ASP A 56 11.94 21.10 -9.47
CA ASP A 56 12.75 20.30 -10.41
C ASP A 56 12.25 20.50 -11.84
N ILE A 57 13.18 20.51 -12.80
CA ILE A 57 12.86 20.46 -14.22
C ILE A 57 13.08 19.03 -14.71
N ILE A 58 12.01 18.41 -15.21
CA ILE A 58 12.04 17.05 -15.75
C ILE A 58 12.02 17.12 -17.28
N GLU A 59 12.84 16.31 -17.91
CA GLU A 59 12.75 16.04 -19.34
C GLU A 59 11.95 14.76 -19.56
N LEU A 60 10.87 14.89 -20.32
CA LEU A 60 9.94 13.79 -20.64
C LEU A 60 10.08 13.43 -22.13
N GLU A 61 10.11 12.14 -22.40
CA GLU A 61 10.14 11.56 -23.74
C GLU A 61 9.02 10.52 -23.92
N ALA A 62 8.72 10.17 -25.16
CA ALA A 62 7.70 9.14 -25.45
C ALA A 62 8.07 7.81 -24.78
N GLY A 63 7.13 7.25 -24.02
CA GLY A 63 7.31 6.06 -23.18
C GLY A 63 7.54 6.35 -21.70
N ASP A 64 7.83 7.59 -21.33
CA ASP A 64 8.08 7.94 -19.94
C ASP A 64 6.80 7.96 -19.12
N TYR A 65 6.95 7.56 -17.86
CA TYR A 65 5.92 7.70 -16.82
C TYR A 65 6.09 9.02 -16.10
N ILE A 66 5.00 9.77 -15.97
CA ILE A 66 4.98 11.06 -15.30
C ILE A 66 4.80 10.85 -13.80
N SER A 67 5.80 11.25 -13.03
CA SER A 67 5.90 10.94 -11.60
C SER A 67 5.38 12.05 -10.67
N ALA A 68 5.12 13.24 -11.22
CA ALA A 68 4.68 14.41 -10.48
C ALA A 68 3.75 15.27 -11.33
N ASP A 69 2.96 16.16 -10.72
CA ASP A 69 2.22 17.16 -11.47
C ASP A 69 3.16 18.27 -11.91
N CYS A 70 3.19 18.54 -13.20
CA CYS A 70 4.16 19.44 -13.80
C CYS A 70 3.51 20.45 -14.74
N ARG A 71 4.06 21.67 -14.75
CA ARG A 71 3.78 22.71 -15.74
C ARG A 71 4.72 22.56 -16.93
N ILE A 72 4.18 22.51 -18.13
CA ILE A 72 4.95 22.43 -19.37
C ILE A 72 5.66 23.76 -19.60
N ILE A 73 7.00 23.72 -19.74
CA ILE A 73 7.86 24.86 -20.09
C ILE A 73 7.99 24.94 -21.60
N SER A 74 8.31 23.81 -22.23
CA SER A 74 8.40 23.66 -23.67
C SER A 74 7.99 22.26 -24.07
N SER A 75 7.39 22.10 -25.24
CA SER A 75 6.98 20.80 -25.75
C SER A 75 7.06 20.75 -27.28
N GLU A 76 7.35 19.57 -27.81
CA GLU A 76 7.32 19.29 -29.23
C GLU A 76 6.50 18.04 -29.49
N LYS A 77 5.34 18.20 -30.13
CA LYS A 77 4.37 17.13 -30.46
C LYS A 77 4.00 16.26 -29.26
N LEU A 78 3.94 16.85 -28.07
CA LEU A 78 3.67 16.13 -26.84
C LEU A 78 2.23 15.60 -26.84
N GLU A 79 2.06 14.31 -26.65
CA GLU A 79 0.81 13.65 -26.41
C GLU A 79 0.92 12.79 -25.14
N VAL A 80 -0.09 12.87 -24.28
CA VAL A 80 -0.13 12.17 -22.98
C VAL A 80 -1.41 11.38 -22.86
N ASN A 81 -1.30 10.15 -22.39
CA ASN A 81 -2.44 9.34 -22.01
C ASN A 81 -2.77 9.62 -20.54
N GLU A 82 -3.94 10.21 -20.31
CA GLU A 82 -4.44 10.59 -18.97
C GLU A 82 -5.53 9.65 -18.44
N SER A 83 -5.60 8.42 -18.96
CA SER A 83 -6.62 7.43 -18.57
C SER A 83 -6.66 7.12 -17.08
N THR A 84 -5.54 7.24 -16.41
CA THR A 84 -5.43 7.04 -14.94
C THR A 84 -6.27 8.06 -14.16
N LEU A 85 -6.43 9.27 -14.68
CA LEU A 85 -7.20 10.35 -14.03
C LEU A 85 -8.61 10.52 -14.61
N THR A 86 -8.74 10.37 -15.92
CA THR A 86 -10.01 10.65 -16.63
C THR A 86 -10.82 9.40 -16.97
N GLY A 87 -10.17 8.23 -16.97
CA GLY A 87 -10.75 6.97 -17.45
C GLY A 87 -10.78 6.84 -18.99
N GLU A 88 -10.39 7.90 -19.74
CA GLU A 88 -10.38 7.89 -21.20
C GLU A 88 -9.01 7.48 -21.74
N SER A 89 -8.96 6.43 -22.58
CA SER A 89 -7.70 5.91 -23.12
C SER A 89 -7.12 6.71 -24.29
N LYS A 90 -7.79 7.78 -24.71
CA LYS A 90 -7.33 8.61 -25.83
C LYS A 90 -6.21 9.56 -25.39
N SER A 91 -5.10 9.57 -26.13
CA SER A 91 -4.02 10.53 -25.89
C SER A 91 -4.46 11.96 -26.20
N ILE A 92 -4.07 12.88 -25.33
CA ILE A 92 -4.39 14.30 -25.40
C ILE A 92 -3.13 15.08 -25.79
N LYS A 93 -3.26 15.97 -26.77
CA LYS A 93 -2.19 16.89 -27.14
C LYS A 93 -1.98 17.92 -26.06
N LYS A 94 -0.75 18.11 -25.67
CA LYS A 94 -0.32 19.07 -24.65
C LYS A 94 0.61 20.12 -25.25
N ASP A 95 0.49 21.33 -24.75
CA ASP A 95 1.30 22.49 -25.18
C ASP A 95 1.69 23.36 -23.97
N ASN A 96 2.45 24.42 -24.21
CA ASN A 96 2.89 25.34 -23.17
C ASN A 96 2.07 26.65 -23.13
N GLU A 97 0.94 26.73 -23.83
CA GLU A 97 0.13 27.96 -23.89
C GLU A 97 -0.39 28.38 -22.51
N ILE A 98 -0.57 29.68 -22.34
CA ILE A 98 -1.11 30.22 -21.09
C ILE A 98 -2.62 30.07 -21.11
N ILE A 99 -3.16 29.40 -20.12
CA ILE A 99 -4.60 29.31 -19.88
C ILE A 99 -4.98 30.43 -18.94
N THR A 100 -5.82 31.35 -19.41
CA THR A 100 -6.26 32.57 -18.67
C THR A 100 -7.54 32.33 -17.88
N GLU A 101 -8.27 31.27 -18.16
CA GLU A 101 -9.53 30.91 -17.51
C GLU A 101 -9.32 29.68 -16.61
N GLU A 102 -10.11 29.58 -15.55
CA GLU A 102 -10.13 28.36 -14.74
C GLU A 102 -10.76 27.21 -15.56
N LYS A 103 -10.02 26.12 -15.72
CA LYS A 103 -10.42 24.95 -16.49
C LYS A 103 -10.41 23.68 -15.68
N GLU A 104 -11.28 22.79 -16.02
CA GLU A 104 -11.29 21.43 -15.47
C GLU A 104 -9.96 20.71 -15.76
N LEU A 105 -9.65 19.70 -14.96
CA LEU A 105 -8.37 18.99 -15.00
C LEU A 105 -7.99 18.51 -16.41
N TYR A 106 -8.95 17.86 -17.10
CA TYR A 106 -8.76 17.30 -18.43
C TYR A 106 -8.59 18.36 -19.55
N GLU A 107 -8.98 19.60 -19.28
CA GLU A 107 -8.83 20.72 -20.23
C GLU A 107 -7.51 21.47 -20.05
N ARG A 108 -6.74 21.18 -19.00
CA ARG A 108 -5.44 21.83 -18.72
C ARG A 108 -4.36 21.30 -19.65
N LYS A 109 -4.32 21.77 -20.89
CA LYS A 109 -3.35 21.33 -21.89
C LYS A 109 -1.90 21.71 -21.56
N ASN A 110 -1.70 22.68 -20.71
CA ASN A 110 -0.41 23.22 -20.33
C ASN A 110 0.20 22.52 -19.09
N MET A 111 -0.42 21.45 -18.62
CA MET A 111 0.03 20.64 -17.51
C MET A 111 0.04 19.16 -17.88
N VAL A 112 0.93 18.43 -17.22
CA VAL A 112 0.95 16.98 -17.20
C VAL A 112 0.85 16.50 -15.75
N PHE A 113 0.25 15.34 -15.55
CA PHE A 113 -0.14 14.88 -14.21
C PHE A 113 0.51 13.55 -13.85
N ALA A 114 0.78 13.38 -12.55
CA ALA A 114 1.30 12.14 -12.01
C ALA A 114 0.39 10.95 -12.36
N GLY A 115 1.00 9.80 -12.64
CA GLY A 115 0.26 8.58 -12.98
C GLY A 115 -0.11 8.43 -14.46
N CYS A 116 0.27 9.39 -15.30
CA CYS A 116 0.05 9.39 -16.74
C CYS A 116 1.29 8.98 -17.50
N ASN A 117 1.13 8.63 -18.78
CA ASN A 117 2.23 8.22 -19.66
C ASN A 117 2.35 9.11 -20.88
N VAL A 118 3.56 9.48 -21.26
CA VAL A 118 3.87 10.16 -22.52
C VAL A 118 3.74 9.16 -23.67
N THR A 119 2.84 9.42 -24.61
CA THR A 119 2.62 8.53 -25.75
C THR A 119 3.39 8.99 -27.02
N ASN A 120 3.66 10.29 -27.12
CA ASN A 120 4.37 10.85 -28.26
C ASN A 120 5.05 12.17 -27.90
N GLY A 121 6.13 12.52 -28.62
CA GLY A 121 6.86 13.77 -28.48
C GLY A 121 7.79 13.83 -27.27
N HIS A 122 8.22 15.05 -26.96
CA HIS A 122 9.07 15.34 -25.78
C HIS A 122 8.71 16.69 -25.18
N ALA A 123 9.08 16.89 -23.91
CA ALA A 123 8.83 18.13 -23.20
C ALA A 123 9.83 18.37 -22.08
N LEU A 124 10.06 19.67 -21.77
CA LEU A 124 10.64 20.11 -20.51
C LEU A 124 9.50 20.60 -19.62
N VAL A 125 9.44 20.07 -18.39
CA VAL A 125 8.35 20.37 -17.46
C VAL A 125 8.88 20.74 -16.08
N LEU A 126 8.20 21.64 -15.42
CA LEU A 126 8.52 22.11 -14.07
C LEU A 126 7.60 21.40 -13.06
N VAL A 127 8.16 20.73 -12.07
CA VAL A 127 7.41 20.08 -11.00
C VAL A 127 6.72 21.13 -10.11
N VAL A 128 5.41 21.02 -9.99
CA VAL A 128 4.57 21.93 -9.19
C VAL A 128 3.91 21.23 -7.99
N ALA A 129 3.69 19.93 -8.05
CA ALA A 129 3.20 19.13 -6.93
C ALA A 129 3.76 17.70 -6.96
N THR A 130 3.99 17.11 -5.79
CA THR A 130 4.55 15.75 -5.61
C THR A 130 3.76 14.95 -4.59
N GLY A 131 3.80 13.63 -4.68
CA GLY A 131 3.22 12.70 -3.71
C GLY A 131 1.71 12.90 -3.52
N MET A 132 1.27 12.98 -2.28
CA MET A 132 -0.16 13.13 -1.94
C MET A 132 -0.76 14.49 -2.33
N ASN A 133 0.06 15.48 -2.69
CA ASN A 133 -0.40 16.79 -3.15
C ASN A 133 -0.69 16.82 -4.66
N THR A 134 -0.36 15.78 -5.41
CA THR A 134 -0.73 15.63 -6.83
C THR A 134 -2.23 15.37 -6.96
N GLU A 135 -2.78 15.58 -8.15
CA GLU A 135 -4.20 15.26 -8.41
C GLU A 135 -4.49 13.77 -8.18
N LEU A 136 -3.58 12.89 -8.60
CA LEU A 136 -3.68 11.45 -8.29
C LEU A 136 -3.61 11.19 -6.78
N GLY A 137 -2.73 11.89 -6.05
CA GLY A 137 -2.60 11.79 -4.60
C GLY A 137 -3.88 12.23 -3.86
N LYS A 138 -4.55 13.29 -4.32
CA LYS A 138 -5.83 13.75 -3.76
C LYS A 138 -6.93 12.69 -3.94
N ILE A 139 -6.97 12.04 -5.11
CA ILE A 139 -7.90 10.93 -5.36
C ILE A 139 -7.59 9.77 -4.41
N ALA A 140 -6.32 9.39 -4.28
CA ALA A 140 -5.89 8.33 -3.37
C ALA A 140 -6.25 8.64 -1.92
N THR A 141 -6.02 9.87 -1.44
CA THR A 141 -6.41 10.29 -0.09
C THR A 141 -7.91 10.17 0.13
N SER A 142 -8.72 10.59 -0.83
CA SER A 142 -10.18 10.47 -0.74
C SER A 142 -10.69 9.02 -0.68
N LEU A 143 -9.90 8.08 -1.18
CA LEU A 143 -10.18 6.64 -1.10
C LEU A 143 -9.70 6.03 0.22
N ILE A 144 -8.59 6.54 0.78
CA ILE A 144 -8.01 6.07 2.06
C ILE A 144 -8.88 6.53 3.25
N ASP A 145 -9.45 7.73 3.21
CA ASP A 145 -10.38 8.24 4.22
C ASP A 145 -11.69 7.44 4.30
N LYS A 146 -12.00 6.65 3.27
CA LYS A 146 -13.08 5.65 3.30
C LYS A 146 -12.56 4.31 3.80
N GLU A 147 -12.03 4.29 5.04
CA GLU A 147 -11.60 3.10 5.78
C GLU A 147 -10.68 2.14 4.99
N SER A 148 -9.65 1.67 5.64
CA SER A 148 -8.99 0.40 5.36
C SER A 148 -10.01 -0.74 5.51
N ASP A 149 -10.95 -0.81 4.59
CA ASP A 149 -11.98 -1.84 4.58
C ASP A 149 -11.28 -3.18 4.36
N LEU A 150 -11.17 -3.92 5.47
CA LEU A 150 -10.77 -5.33 5.43
C LEU A 150 -11.50 -6.00 4.27
N THR A 151 -10.78 -6.73 3.46
CA THR A 151 -11.39 -7.48 2.36
C THR A 151 -12.57 -8.32 2.87
N PRO A 152 -13.57 -8.64 2.05
CA PRO A 152 -14.70 -9.49 2.46
C PRO A 152 -14.23 -10.81 3.09
N LEU A 153 -13.11 -11.35 2.64
CA LEU A 153 -12.49 -12.54 3.20
C LEU A 153 -11.93 -12.27 4.61
N GLN A 154 -11.19 -11.17 4.79
CA GLN A 154 -10.66 -10.78 6.10
C GLN A 154 -11.79 -10.49 7.10
N LYS A 155 -12.88 -9.85 6.67
CA LYS A 155 -14.08 -9.63 7.51
C LYS A 155 -14.68 -10.96 7.99
N LYS A 156 -14.84 -11.94 7.09
CA LYS A 156 -15.34 -13.29 7.45
C LYS A 156 -14.40 -14.04 8.39
N VAL A 157 -13.09 -13.98 8.14
CA VAL A 157 -12.10 -14.64 8.99
C VAL A 157 -12.07 -14.02 10.38
N ASN A 158 -12.09 -12.69 10.49
CA ASN A 158 -12.18 -12.01 11.77
C ASN A 158 -13.49 -12.36 12.54
N GLN A 159 -14.57 -12.55 11.82
CA GLN A 159 -15.83 -12.98 12.41
C GLN A 159 -15.72 -14.42 12.95
N ILE A 160 -15.14 -15.36 12.18
CA ILE A 160 -14.88 -16.74 12.63
C ILE A 160 -13.95 -16.74 13.83
N SER A 161 -12.86 -15.98 13.80
CA SER A 161 -11.92 -15.86 14.92
C SER A 161 -12.59 -15.35 16.20
N LYS A 162 -13.48 -14.35 16.09
CA LYS A 162 -14.27 -13.87 17.24
C LYS A 162 -15.17 -14.95 17.80
N VAL A 163 -15.91 -15.66 16.95
CA VAL A 163 -16.78 -16.75 17.38
C VAL A 163 -15.99 -17.86 18.07
N LEU A 164 -14.86 -18.24 17.49
CA LEU A 164 -13.97 -19.25 18.07
C LEU A 164 -13.44 -18.82 19.43
N THR A 165 -13.02 -17.57 19.57
CA THR A 165 -12.59 -16.99 20.87
C THR A 165 -13.66 -17.09 21.95
N TYR A 166 -14.92 -16.77 21.62
CA TYR A 166 -16.02 -16.91 22.59
C TYR A 166 -16.31 -18.36 22.94
N ILE A 167 -16.22 -19.29 21.98
CA ILE A 167 -16.38 -20.73 22.24
C ILE A 167 -15.29 -21.21 23.21
N ILE A 168 -14.03 -20.85 22.96
CA ILE A 168 -12.89 -21.23 23.80
C ILE A 168 -13.06 -20.67 25.21
N LEU A 169 -13.45 -19.40 25.33
CA LEU A 169 -13.72 -18.76 26.63
C LEU A 169 -14.82 -19.50 27.39
N GLY A 170 -15.89 -19.91 26.69
CA GLY A 170 -16.96 -20.73 27.28
C GLY A 170 -16.47 -22.09 27.78
N ILE A 171 -15.64 -22.78 27.01
CA ILE A 171 -15.04 -24.06 27.39
C ILE A 171 -14.15 -23.90 28.63
N ILE A 172 -13.34 -22.84 28.68
CA ILE A 172 -12.47 -22.56 29.83
C ILE A 172 -13.31 -22.35 31.10
N ILE A 173 -14.39 -21.55 31.02
CA ILE A 173 -15.30 -21.33 32.14
C ILE A 173 -15.92 -22.64 32.63
N VAL A 174 -16.42 -23.45 31.72
CA VAL A 174 -17.02 -24.76 32.04
C VAL A 174 -16.00 -25.68 32.68
N MET A 175 -14.78 -25.76 32.15
CA MET A 175 -13.69 -26.55 32.74
C MET A 175 -13.32 -26.07 34.14
N MET A 176 -13.23 -24.76 34.37
CA MET A 176 -13.01 -24.21 35.71
C MET A 176 -14.11 -24.62 36.72
N ILE A 177 -15.36 -24.51 36.30
CA ILE A 177 -16.51 -24.89 37.15
C ILE A 177 -16.46 -26.39 37.50
N ILE A 178 -16.28 -27.25 36.50
CA ILE A 178 -16.23 -28.72 36.69
C ILE A 178 -15.02 -29.08 37.57
N GLY A 179 -13.85 -28.51 37.32
CA GLY A 179 -12.66 -28.80 38.11
C GLY A 179 -12.80 -28.40 39.57
N LEU A 180 -13.41 -27.26 39.86
CA LEU A 180 -13.71 -26.83 41.22
C LEU A 180 -14.75 -27.74 41.93
N LEU A 181 -15.77 -28.21 41.20
CA LEU A 181 -16.76 -29.16 41.74
C LEU A 181 -16.14 -30.52 42.04
N MET A 182 -15.15 -30.95 41.25
CA MET A 182 -14.43 -32.20 41.48
C MET A 182 -13.32 -32.08 42.57
N LYS A 183 -13.23 -30.91 43.22
CA LYS A 183 -12.21 -30.62 44.25
C LYS A 183 -10.77 -30.82 43.81
N ASN A 184 -10.50 -30.63 42.54
CA ASN A 184 -9.14 -30.61 41.99
C ASN A 184 -8.39 -29.36 42.45
N ASP A 185 -7.07 -29.38 42.41
CA ASP A 185 -6.26 -28.23 42.80
C ASP A 185 -6.53 -27.06 41.80
N PHE A 186 -6.78 -25.89 42.33
CA PHE A 186 -7.05 -24.68 41.56
C PHE A 186 -5.92 -24.36 40.57
N PHE A 187 -4.66 -24.55 40.99
CA PHE A 187 -3.50 -24.28 40.14
C PHE A 187 -3.41 -25.23 38.94
N ASP A 188 -3.76 -26.50 39.10
CA ASP A 188 -3.76 -27.47 38.02
C ASP A 188 -4.83 -27.15 36.99
N ILE A 189 -6.03 -26.77 37.42
CA ILE A 189 -7.12 -26.36 36.53
C ILE A 189 -6.74 -25.07 35.79
N LEU A 190 -6.15 -24.11 36.48
CA LEU A 190 -5.72 -22.84 35.90
C LEU A 190 -4.66 -23.08 34.81
N MET A 191 -3.65 -23.90 35.08
CA MET A 191 -2.59 -24.24 34.10
C MET A 191 -3.14 -24.97 32.88
N LEU A 192 -4.09 -25.90 33.07
CA LEU A 192 -4.74 -26.59 31.98
C LEU A 192 -5.58 -25.64 31.13
N SER A 193 -6.29 -24.71 31.76
CA SER A 193 -7.10 -23.69 31.08
C SER A 193 -6.25 -22.71 30.26
N ILE A 194 -5.11 -22.27 30.81
CA ILE A 194 -4.15 -21.41 30.09
C ILE A 194 -3.55 -22.17 28.91
N SER A 195 -3.17 -23.43 29.10
CA SER A 195 -2.62 -24.26 28.04
C SER A 195 -3.60 -24.45 26.87
N LEU A 196 -4.89 -24.66 27.20
CA LEU A 196 -5.94 -24.75 26.20
C LEU A 196 -6.15 -23.41 25.46
N ALA A 197 -6.15 -22.31 26.20
CA ALA A 197 -6.29 -20.97 25.60
C ALA A 197 -5.16 -20.68 24.59
N VAL A 198 -3.92 -20.96 24.95
CA VAL A 198 -2.74 -20.75 24.08
C VAL A 198 -2.81 -21.67 22.84
N ALA A 199 -3.17 -22.94 23.02
CA ALA A 199 -3.26 -23.89 21.91
C ALA A 199 -4.38 -23.57 20.89
N ALA A 200 -5.39 -22.84 21.33
CA ALA A 200 -6.57 -22.58 20.54
C ALA A 200 -6.56 -21.22 19.80
N ILE A 201 -5.54 -20.37 20.03
CA ILE A 201 -5.41 -19.09 19.31
C ILE A 201 -4.87 -19.36 17.91
N PRO A 202 -5.61 -19.04 16.84
CA PRO A 202 -5.16 -19.25 15.46
C PRO A 202 -4.20 -18.15 15.03
N GLU A 203 -2.99 -18.11 15.58
CA GLU A 203 -1.99 -17.06 15.34
C GLU A 203 -1.56 -16.92 13.87
N GLY A 204 -1.68 -18.01 13.08
CA GLY A 204 -1.24 -17.99 11.67
C GLY A 204 -2.28 -17.55 10.64
N MET A 205 -3.55 -17.35 11.01
CA MET A 205 -4.61 -17.14 10.01
C MET A 205 -4.52 -15.79 9.29
N SER A 206 -4.14 -14.71 9.96
CA SER A 206 -3.97 -13.40 9.34
C SER A 206 -2.79 -13.37 8.35
N SER A 207 -1.67 -13.97 8.70
CA SER A 207 -0.48 -14.05 7.84
C SER A 207 -0.70 -14.92 6.61
N VAL A 208 -1.39 -16.06 6.76
CA VAL A 208 -1.74 -16.96 5.64
C VAL A 208 -2.67 -16.26 4.64
N ILE A 209 -3.62 -15.46 5.10
CA ILE A 209 -4.54 -14.72 4.23
C ILE A 209 -3.78 -13.65 3.45
N THR A 210 -2.88 -12.93 4.08
CA THR A 210 -2.05 -11.91 3.41
C THR A 210 -1.18 -12.55 2.32
N ILE A 211 -0.59 -13.72 2.58
CA ILE A 211 0.19 -14.46 1.58
C ILE A 211 -0.70 -14.95 0.42
N ILE A 212 -1.88 -15.53 0.69
CA ILE A 212 -2.79 -16.00 -0.35
C ILE A 212 -3.29 -14.85 -1.22
N LEU A 213 -3.59 -13.69 -0.64
CA LEU A 213 -3.99 -12.50 -1.39
C LEU A 213 -2.83 -11.94 -2.23
N SER A 214 -1.61 -11.97 -1.71
CA SER A 214 -0.41 -11.55 -2.45
C SER A 214 -0.10 -12.45 -3.65
N VAL A 215 -0.25 -13.77 -3.51
CA VAL A 215 -0.01 -14.74 -4.59
C VAL A 215 -1.18 -14.81 -5.57
N GLY A 216 -2.40 -14.51 -5.15
CA GLY A 216 -3.60 -14.54 -6.00
C GLY A 216 -3.78 -13.30 -6.88
N MET A 217 -2.95 -12.25 -6.73
CA MET A 217 -2.97 -11.04 -7.57
C MET A 217 -1.91 -11.05 -8.69
N THR A 218 -1.17 -12.12 -8.85
CA THR A 218 -0.29 -12.38 -10.00
C THR A 218 -1.01 -13.25 -11.02
#